data_cdb834f6f67d9e45afe2c4611d7c5a91
#
_entry.id   cdb834f6f67d9e45afe2c4611d7c5a91
#
_cell.length_a   1.000
_cell.length_b   1.000
_cell.length_c   1.000
_cell.angle_alpha   90.00
_cell.angle_beta   90.00
_cell.angle_gamma   90.00
#
_symmetry.space_group_name_H-M   'P 1'
#
loop_
_entity.id
_entity.type
_entity.pdbx_description
1 polymer ?
#
loop_
_entity_poly.entity_id
_entity_poly.type
_entity_poly.pdbx_seq_one_letter_code
_entity_poly.pdbx_strand_id
1 'polypeptide(L)'
;LQVVSYVFVICSEYFKRIKELPTISQLVRKGRTEIKAKKKAPALDSCPQKRGVCTRVYTTTPKKPNSALRKVARIRLSNGQEVTAYIPGEGHNLQEHSIVLIRGGRVKDLPGVRYHIIRGTLDTQGVVGPRKNEPRNQGRSKYGAKRPKKS
;
A
#
# COMPACT_ATOMS: atom_id res chain seq x y z
N LEU A 1 36.38 -6.31 -27.51
CA LEU A 1 36.03 -7.75 -27.48
C LEU A 1 35.18 -8.18 -26.27
N GLN A 2 35.22 -7.49 -25.13
CA GLN A 2 34.45 -7.88 -23.92
C GLN A 2 32.95 -7.47 -23.98
N VAL A 3 32.56 -6.44 -24.72
CA VAL A 3 31.17 -5.94 -24.75
C VAL A 3 30.26 -6.87 -25.57
N VAL A 4 30.80 -7.53 -26.60
CA VAL A 4 30.04 -8.46 -27.45
C VAL A 4 29.65 -9.73 -26.69
N SER A 5 30.49 -10.18 -25.76
CA SER A 5 30.22 -11.36 -24.94
C SER A 5 29.05 -11.13 -23.94
N TYR A 6 28.91 -9.92 -23.40
CA TYR A 6 27.85 -9.58 -22.46
C TYR A 6 26.45 -9.49 -23.13
N VAL A 7 26.40 -8.96 -24.36
CA VAL A 7 25.14 -8.90 -25.13
C VAL A 7 24.66 -10.30 -25.52
N PHE A 8 25.57 -11.21 -25.82
CA PHE A 8 25.23 -12.60 -26.17
C PHE A 8 24.69 -13.39 -24.98
N VAL A 9 25.22 -13.17 -23.77
CA VAL A 9 24.74 -13.83 -22.55
C VAL A 9 23.34 -13.31 -22.16
N ILE A 10 23.10 -12.00 -22.24
CA ILE A 10 21.79 -11.41 -21.95
C ILE A 10 20.74 -11.87 -22.97
N CYS A 11 21.10 -11.98 -24.24
CA CYS A 11 20.20 -12.46 -25.29
C CYS A 11 19.89 -13.96 -25.11
N SER A 12 20.83 -14.77 -24.68
CA SER A 12 20.66 -16.20 -24.37
C SER A 12 19.74 -16.42 -23.16
N GLU A 13 19.84 -15.57 -22.10
CA GLU A 13 18.93 -15.65 -20.95
C GLU A 13 17.53 -15.14 -21.28
N TYR A 14 17.43 -14.16 -22.17
CA TYR A 14 16.12 -13.69 -22.64
C TYR A 14 15.39 -14.74 -23.49
N PHE A 15 16.12 -15.51 -24.29
CA PHE A 15 15.56 -16.61 -25.09
C PHE A 15 15.13 -17.82 -24.24
N LYS A 16 15.79 -18.10 -23.10
CA LYS A 16 15.36 -19.12 -22.14
C LYS A 16 14.06 -18.78 -21.40
N ARG A 17 13.59 -17.54 -21.46
CA ARG A 17 12.30 -17.10 -20.90
C ARG A 17 11.12 -17.17 -21.84
N ILE A 18 11.30 -17.46 -23.11
CA ILE A 18 10.20 -17.87 -23.98
C ILE A 18 9.84 -19.28 -23.53
N LYS A 19 8.91 -19.37 -22.58
CA LYS A 19 8.29 -20.64 -22.21
C LYS A 19 7.69 -21.19 -23.48
N GLU A 20 8.31 -22.20 -24.05
CA GLU A 20 7.76 -22.93 -25.17
C GLU A 20 6.32 -23.27 -24.84
N LEU A 21 5.42 -22.91 -25.75
CA LEU A 21 4.01 -23.24 -25.58
C LEU A 21 3.91 -24.76 -25.48
N PRO A 22 3.34 -25.29 -24.40
CA PRO A 22 3.27 -26.72 -24.22
C PRO A 22 2.41 -27.35 -25.33
N THR A 23 2.85 -28.44 -25.86
CA THR A 23 2.07 -29.23 -26.85
C THR A 23 0.83 -29.83 -26.18
N ILE A 24 -0.18 -30.18 -26.97
CA ILE A 24 -1.41 -30.80 -26.44
C ILE A 24 -1.07 -32.07 -25.65
N SER A 25 -0.17 -32.90 -26.12
CA SER A 25 0.27 -34.11 -25.40
C SER A 25 0.93 -33.80 -24.06
N GLN A 26 1.69 -32.70 -23.95
CA GLN A 26 2.28 -32.26 -22.68
C GLN A 26 1.22 -31.75 -21.72
N LEU A 27 0.19 -31.03 -22.21
CA LEU A 27 -0.92 -30.57 -21.39
C LEU A 27 -1.79 -31.71 -20.87
N VAL A 28 -2.01 -32.75 -21.69
CA VAL A 28 -2.76 -33.96 -21.27
C VAL A 28 -2.03 -34.70 -20.17
N ARG A 29 -0.69 -34.84 -20.24
CA ARG A 29 0.12 -35.54 -19.23
C ARG A 29 0.31 -34.76 -17.93
N LYS A 30 0.59 -33.44 -18.03
CA LYS A 30 1.00 -32.61 -16.88
C LYS A 30 -0.11 -31.70 -16.36
N GLY A 31 -1.18 -31.49 -17.15
CA GLY A 31 -2.20 -30.48 -16.87
C GLY A 31 -1.68 -29.05 -17.00
N ARG A 32 -2.51 -28.09 -16.65
CA ARG A 32 -2.15 -26.67 -16.58
C ARG A 32 -1.72 -26.32 -15.16
N THR A 33 -0.59 -25.64 -15.03
CA THR A 33 -0.15 -25.11 -13.73
C THR A 33 -0.95 -23.86 -13.37
N GLU A 34 -1.57 -23.85 -12.22
CA GLU A 34 -2.29 -22.67 -11.74
C GLU A 34 -1.34 -21.49 -11.52
N ILE A 35 -1.73 -20.32 -12.00
CA ILE A 35 -0.97 -19.08 -11.80
C ILE A 35 -1.23 -18.61 -10.37
N LYS A 36 -0.20 -18.68 -9.51
CA LYS A 36 -0.28 -18.14 -8.14
C LYS A 36 -0.53 -16.64 -8.17
N ALA A 37 -1.64 -16.21 -7.60
CA ALA A 37 -1.99 -14.79 -7.49
C ALA A 37 -0.95 -14.05 -6.64
N LYS A 38 -0.46 -12.93 -7.13
CA LYS A 38 0.48 -12.07 -6.36
C LYS A 38 -0.26 -11.41 -5.21
N LYS A 39 0.32 -11.44 -4.01
CA LYS A 39 -0.24 -10.76 -2.83
C LYS A 39 -0.34 -9.25 -3.08
N LYS A 40 -1.52 -8.65 -2.80
CA LYS A 40 -1.76 -7.21 -2.98
C LYS A 40 -1.04 -6.35 -1.93
N ALA A 41 -0.87 -6.86 -0.71
CA ALA A 41 -0.22 -6.20 0.42
C ALA A 41 0.86 -7.10 1.04
N PRO A 42 2.04 -7.24 0.40
CA PRO A 42 3.07 -8.19 0.84
C PRO A 42 3.60 -7.90 2.25
N ALA A 43 3.73 -6.63 2.66
CA ALA A 43 4.28 -6.27 3.97
C ALA A 43 3.38 -6.62 5.16
N LEU A 44 2.14 -6.99 4.94
CA LEU A 44 1.24 -7.44 6.02
C LEU A 44 1.39 -8.93 6.37
N ASP A 45 2.09 -9.73 5.55
CA ASP A 45 2.33 -11.16 5.78
C ASP A 45 1.04 -11.94 6.11
N SER A 46 -0.03 -11.67 5.35
CA SER A 46 -1.37 -12.26 5.54
C SER A 46 -2.11 -11.82 6.82
N CYS A 47 -1.57 -10.87 7.60
CA CYS A 47 -2.30 -10.23 8.69
C CYS A 47 -3.25 -9.15 8.15
N PRO A 48 -4.42 -8.93 8.78
CA PRO A 48 -5.36 -7.87 8.37
C PRO A 48 -4.79 -6.46 8.61
N GLN A 49 -4.04 -6.25 9.69
CA GLN A 49 -3.37 -5.00 10.03
C GLN A 49 -2.00 -5.30 10.64
N LYS A 50 -1.11 -4.30 10.62
CA LYS A 50 0.17 -4.33 11.34
C LYS A 50 0.47 -2.99 11.98
N ARG A 51 1.09 -3.04 13.16
CA ARG A 51 1.60 -1.86 13.87
C ARG A 51 2.95 -1.43 13.28
N GLY A 52 3.19 -0.13 13.24
CA GLY A 52 4.47 0.43 12.85
C GLY A 52 4.71 1.79 13.46
N VAL A 53 5.91 2.31 13.28
CA VAL A 53 6.34 3.63 13.74
C VAL A 53 6.58 4.51 12.53
N CYS A 54 6.08 5.74 12.54
CA CYS A 54 6.33 6.72 11.50
C CYS A 54 7.79 7.16 11.52
N THR A 55 8.51 6.98 10.42
CA THR A 55 9.88 7.50 10.24
C THR A 55 9.88 8.87 9.61
N ARG A 56 8.91 9.16 8.75
CA ARG A 56 8.75 10.46 8.08
C ARG A 56 7.32 10.69 7.68
N VAL A 57 6.83 11.91 7.86
CA VAL A 57 5.51 12.35 7.38
C VAL A 57 5.71 13.47 6.36
N TYR A 58 5.09 13.33 5.17
CA TYR A 58 5.27 14.27 4.06
C TYR A 58 4.06 14.29 3.13
N THR A 59 4.09 15.19 2.16
CA THR A 59 3.07 15.30 1.12
C THR A 59 3.62 14.85 -0.22
N THR A 60 2.77 14.23 -1.03
CA THR A 60 3.13 13.76 -2.37
C THR A 60 2.08 14.22 -3.38
N THR A 61 2.52 14.61 -4.57
CA THR A 61 1.64 14.91 -5.69
C THR A 61 1.12 13.62 -6.34
N PRO A 62 -0.15 13.54 -6.71
CA PRO A 62 -0.68 12.41 -7.45
C PRO A 62 -0.18 12.38 -8.89
N LYS A 63 -0.39 11.26 -9.56
CA LYS A 63 -0.13 11.15 -11.00
C LYS A 63 -1.16 11.96 -11.80
N LYS A 64 -0.80 12.41 -13.00
CA LYS A 64 -1.73 13.01 -13.97
C LYS A 64 -2.93 12.08 -14.23
N PRO A 65 -4.16 12.58 -14.39
CA PRO A 65 -4.56 13.99 -14.55
C PRO A 65 -4.82 14.74 -13.22
N ASN A 66 -4.68 14.11 -12.07
CA ASN A 66 -5.04 14.70 -10.77
C ASN A 66 -3.92 15.61 -10.23
N SER A 67 -4.32 16.65 -9.47
CA SER A 67 -3.41 17.55 -8.78
C SER A 67 -3.91 17.78 -7.35
N ALA A 68 -3.06 17.53 -6.37
CA ALA A 68 -3.32 17.74 -4.95
C ALA A 68 -2.03 17.53 -4.13
N LEU A 69 -2.05 17.90 -2.86
CA LEU A 69 -1.02 17.54 -1.88
C LEU A 69 -1.54 16.41 -0.99
N ARG A 70 -1.29 15.18 -1.39
CA ARG A 70 -1.71 13.98 -0.65
C ARG A 70 -0.78 13.71 0.52
N LYS A 71 -1.33 13.53 1.73
CA LYS A 71 -0.58 13.25 2.94
C LYS A 71 -0.23 11.77 3.00
N VAL A 72 1.06 11.49 3.15
CA VAL A 72 1.60 10.13 3.26
C VAL A 72 2.60 10.06 4.40
N ALA A 73 2.76 8.88 4.97
CA ALA A 73 3.78 8.62 5.96
C ALA A 73 4.62 7.41 5.55
N ARG A 74 5.92 7.51 5.75
CA ARG A 74 6.82 6.36 5.69
C ARG A 74 6.83 5.71 7.07
N ILE A 75 6.62 4.41 7.12
CA ILE A 75 6.35 3.67 8.35
C ILE A 75 7.23 2.44 8.38
N ARG A 76 7.94 2.24 9.48
CA ARG A 76 8.67 1.02 9.78
C ARG A 76 7.75 0.09 10.57
N LEU A 77 7.45 -1.06 10.01
CA LEU A 77 6.57 -2.06 10.61
C LEU A 77 7.28 -2.91 11.65
N SER A 78 6.49 -3.62 12.46
CA SER A 78 7.00 -4.58 13.45
C SER A 78 7.82 -5.74 12.86
N ASN A 79 7.67 -6.03 11.56
CA ASN A 79 8.50 -7.01 10.84
C ASN A 79 9.79 -6.42 10.23
N GLY A 80 10.14 -5.17 10.56
CA GLY A 80 11.32 -4.49 10.05
C GLY A 80 11.19 -3.88 8.65
N GLN A 81 10.12 -4.16 7.92
CA GLN A 81 9.90 -3.61 6.58
C GLN A 81 9.45 -2.14 6.64
N GLU A 82 9.96 -1.31 5.73
CA GLU A 82 9.50 0.05 5.56
C GLU A 82 8.51 0.16 4.40
N VAL A 83 7.38 0.81 4.66
CA VAL A 83 6.32 1.02 3.69
C VAL A 83 5.83 2.45 3.70
N THR A 84 5.33 2.91 2.56
CA THR A 84 4.62 4.19 2.46
C THR A 84 3.13 3.94 2.57
N ALA A 85 2.47 4.61 3.51
CA ALA A 85 1.03 4.51 3.73
C ALA A 85 0.35 5.87 3.57
N TYR A 86 -0.86 5.86 3.06
CA TYR A 86 -1.69 7.05 2.89
C TYR A 86 -2.41 7.39 4.20
N ILE A 87 -2.46 8.67 4.52
CA ILE A 87 -3.21 9.19 5.67
C ILE A 87 -4.58 9.67 5.16
N PRO A 88 -5.68 8.93 5.42
CA PRO A 88 -7.00 9.32 4.94
C PRO A 88 -7.61 10.42 5.80
N GLY A 89 -8.49 11.20 5.18
CA GLY A 89 -9.26 12.26 5.86
C GLY A 89 -8.58 13.61 5.85
N GLU A 90 -9.26 14.61 6.38
CA GLU A 90 -8.79 15.98 6.49
C GLU A 90 -8.08 16.20 7.80
N GLY A 91 -6.86 16.77 7.74
CA GLY A 91 -6.03 17.01 8.90
C GLY A 91 -5.51 15.72 9.56
N HIS A 92 -4.40 15.81 10.24
CA HIS A 92 -3.82 14.73 11.03
C HIS A 92 -2.88 15.30 12.10
N ASN A 93 -2.63 14.51 13.13
CA ASN A 93 -1.70 14.82 14.22
C ASN A 93 -0.41 14.00 14.20
N LEU A 94 -0.17 13.26 13.11
CA LEU A 94 0.97 12.37 13.01
C LEU A 94 2.27 13.15 12.82
N GLN A 95 3.28 12.72 13.57
CA GLN A 95 4.65 13.22 13.54
C GLN A 95 5.62 12.05 13.39
N GLU A 96 6.90 12.34 13.33
CA GLU A 96 7.93 11.30 13.43
C GLU A 96 7.81 10.59 14.80
N HIS A 97 8.09 9.30 14.79
CA HIS A 97 7.98 8.39 15.95
C HIS A 97 6.54 8.09 16.44
N SER A 98 5.50 8.63 15.81
CA SER A 98 4.12 8.25 16.13
C SER A 98 3.88 6.77 15.80
N ILE A 99 3.24 6.06 16.73
CA ILE A 99 2.85 4.66 16.57
C ILE A 99 1.51 4.61 15.84
N VAL A 100 1.47 3.86 14.75
CA VAL A 100 0.30 3.79 13.88
C VAL A 100 -0.07 2.35 13.55
N LEU A 101 -1.34 2.13 13.23
CA LEU A 101 -1.83 0.88 12.70
C LEU A 101 -2.12 1.05 11.21
N ILE A 102 -1.60 0.13 10.39
CA ILE A 102 -1.82 0.14 8.94
C ILE A 102 -2.67 -1.04 8.49
N ARG A 103 -3.41 -0.83 7.42
CA ARG A 103 -4.13 -1.86 6.68
C ARG A 103 -3.75 -1.87 5.20
N GLY A 104 -4.03 -2.95 4.51
CA GLY A 104 -3.90 -3.02 3.06
C GLY A 104 -4.95 -2.13 2.36
N GLY A 105 -4.62 -1.74 1.16
CA GLY A 105 -5.46 -0.93 0.28
C GLY A 105 -4.58 -0.04 -0.60
N ARG A 106 -4.68 -0.24 -1.92
CA ARG A 106 -3.93 0.57 -2.88
C ARG A 106 -4.60 1.92 -3.07
N VAL A 107 -3.80 2.97 -3.12
CA VAL A 107 -4.23 4.31 -3.58
C VAL A 107 -3.96 4.41 -5.08
N LYS A 108 -5.01 4.49 -5.89
CA LYS A 108 -4.89 4.54 -7.36
C LYS A 108 -4.12 5.77 -7.85
N ASP A 109 -4.25 6.88 -7.16
CA ASP A 109 -3.61 8.16 -7.47
C ASP A 109 -2.10 8.20 -7.19
N LEU A 110 -1.64 7.42 -6.21
CA LEU A 110 -0.27 7.50 -5.72
C LEU A 110 0.49 6.25 -6.13
N PRO A 111 1.52 6.36 -6.98
CA PRO A 111 2.34 5.22 -7.36
C PRO A 111 3.08 4.67 -6.14
N GLY A 112 3.08 3.34 -5.99
CA GLY A 112 3.79 2.65 -4.91
C GLY A 112 3.09 2.63 -3.55
N VAL A 113 2.02 3.39 -3.33
CA VAL A 113 1.28 3.41 -2.06
C VAL A 113 0.21 2.32 -2.07
N ARG A 114 0.42 1.28 -1.24
CA ARG A 114 -0.46 0.10 -1.14
C ARG A 114 -1.11 -0.06 0.23
N TYR A 115 -0.90 0.88 1.14
CA TYR A 115 -1.33 0.80 2.53
C TYR A 115 -2.02 2.09 2.96
N HIS A 116 -2.94 1.96 3.92
CA HIS A 116 -3.61 3.09 4.55
C HIS A 116 -3.39 3.04 6.05
N ILE A 117 -3.26 4.20 6.67
CA ILE A 117 -3.28 4.35 8.12
C ILE A 117 -4.72 4.29 8.61
N ILE A 118 -4.95 3.56 9.69
CA ILE A 118 -6.27 3.48 10.34
C ILE A 118 -6.39 4.65 11.31
N ARG A 119 -7.42 5.48 11.08
CA ARG A 119 -7.69 6.66 11.91
C ARG A 119 -8.39 6.26 13.20
N GLY A 120 -8.12 7.00 14.28
CA GLY A 120 -8.74 6.77 15.58
C GLY A 120 -8.15 5.60 16.39
N THR A 121 -6.97 5.12 16.04
CA THR A 121 -6.26 4.04 16.73
C THR A 121 -4.84 4.47 17.08
N LEU A 122 -4.33 3.99 18.22
CA LEU A 122 -3.00 4.33 18.72
C LEU A 122 -2.81 5.87 18.76
N ASP A 123 -1.72 6.39 18.20
CA ASP A 123 -1.43 7.82 18.20
C ASP A 123 -2.18 8.61 17.12
N THR A 124 -2.93 7.93 16.27
CA THR A 124 -3.67 8.58 15.18
C THR A 124 -5.04 9.03 15.65
N GLN A 125 -5.28 10.34 15.70
CA GLN A 125 -6.60 10.87 16.02
C GLN A 125 -7.62 10.54 14.92
N GLY A 126 -8.90 10.42 15.34
CA GLY A 126 -10.02 10.35 14.39
C GLY A 126 -10.20 11.67 13.64
N VAL A 127 -10.85 11.61 12.50
CA VAL A 127 -11.15 12.80 11.70
C VAL A 127 -12.35 13.50 12.32
N VAL A 128 -12.18 14.78 12.66
CA VAL A 128 -13.27 15.65 13.09
C VAL A 128 -14.16 15.98 11.88
N GLY A 129 -15.40 16.37 12.11
CA GLY A 129 -16.31 16.76 11.03
C GLY A 129 -15.82 17.94 10.19
N PRO A 130 -16.49 18.25 9.07
CA PRO A 130 -16.05 19.27 8.10
C PRO A 130 -15.99 20.67 8.70
N ARG A 131 -16.71 20.93 9.77
CA ARG A 131 -16.64 22.17 10.56
C ARG A 131 -16.09 21.90 11.94
N LYS A 132 -15.37 22.87 12.51
CA LYS A 132 -14.66 22.73 13.81
C LYS A 132 -15.54 22.19 14.95
N ASN A 133 -16.83 22.43 14.93
CA ASN A 133 -17.76 22.06 16.01
C ASN A 133 -18.80 21.01 15.60
N GLU A 134 -18.76 20.50 14.38
CA GLU A 134 -19.70 19.47 13.92
C GLU A 134 -19.07 18.08 13.97
N PRO A 135 -19.72 17.11 14.61
CA PRO A 135 -19.24 15.74 14.59
C PRO A 135 -19.43 15.13 13.19
N ARG A 136 -18.47 14.32 12.78
CA ARG A 136 -18.57 13.57 11.52
C ARG A 136 -19.68 12.53 11.61
N ASN A 137 -20.71 12.66 10.76
CA ASN A 137 -21.87 11.76 10.74
C ASN A 137 -21.73 10.60 9.75
N GLN A 138 -21.13 10.84 8.58
CA GLN A 138 -20.99 9.85 7.52
C GLN A 138 -19.62 9.17 7.54
N GLY A 139 -19.59 7.84 7.34
CA GLY A 139 -18.36 7.07 7.25
C GLY A 139 -17.51 7.09 8.52
N ARG A 140 -18.13 7.23 9.69
CA ARG A 140 -17.43 7.39 10.98
C ARG A 140 -16.39 6.31 11.26
N SER A 141 -16.72 5.06 11.04
CA SER A 141 -15.81 3.93 11.26
C SER A 141 -14.56 3.97 10.38
N LYS A 142 -14.70 4.46 9.13
CA LYS A 142 -13.56 4.62 8.22
C LYS A 142 -12.57 5.70 8.67
N TYR A 143 -13.05 6.68 9.44
CA TYR A 143 -12.27 7.84 9.87
C TYR A 143 -12.07 7.93 11.38
N GLY A 144 -12.40 6.89 12.11
CA GLY A 144 -12.19 6.82 13.54
C GLY A 144 -12.99 7.86 14.36
N ALA A 145 -14.14 8.33 13.84
CA ALA A 145 -14.99 9.30 14.52
C ALA A 145 -15.98 8.62 15.47
N LYS A 146 -16.09 9.12 16.70
CA LYS A 146 -17.06 8.64 17.67
C LYS A 146 -18.49 9.05 17.29
N ARG A 147 -19.49 8.28 17.73
CA ARG A 147 -20.89 8.65 17.57
C ARG A 147 -21.19 9.93 18.38
N PRO A 148 -21.83 10.95 17.79
CA PRO A 148 -22.26 12.13 18.54
C PRO A 148 -23.24 11.69 19.65
N LYS A 149 -23.05 12.22 20.87
CA LYS A 149 -24.03 12.05 21.92
C LYS A 149 -25.29 12.84 21.52
N LYS A 150 -26.46 12.22 21.61
CA LYS A 150 -27.72 12.95 21.56
C LYS A 150 -27.80 13.78 22.84
N SER A 151 -27.77 15.08 22.74
CA SER A 151 -28.20 15.99 23.81
C SER A 151 -29.70 15.93 23.96
#